data_1fb3c041b3be169005ea00c8d6f908a8
#
_entry.id   1fb3c041b3be169005ea00c8d6f908a8
#
_cell.length_a   1.000
_cell.length_b   1.000
_cell.length_c   1.000
_cell.angle_alpha   90.00
_cell.angle_beta   90.00
_cell.angle_gamma   90.00
#
_symmetry.space_group_name_H-M   'P 1'
#
loop_
_entity.id
_entity.type
_entity.pdbx_description
1 polymer ?
#
loop_
_entity_poly.entity_id
_entity_poly.type
_entity_poly.pdbx_seq_one_letter_code
_entity_poly.pdbx_strand_id
1 'polypeptide(L)'
;VYNDKLYGLQIWHNSPEYVMVYNKTLFEENGWEIPSTYAELKDLCAKIAEQGITPWFMPGADGWQHQLAFFQIGGVYEEATPGLYDALNTNQATFADNEKMLEVLNEFKELSDAGYFGEDWIGTDSTNLTNEFGDRNIAMAMANSSYIQQIKDDTGTEDEFGMFLIPLGDNTWYPTNPAGPTMFGYKGTEHEDLVKEFFNFVTTTESLQEILDNSPAYTNVDMNDDAIEQHWLPEEEEFLATVDDSKKSVSVLQTGTKYTNDYWMQFGQDMVAFCQGEMEANDV
;
A
#
# COMPACT_ATOMS: atom_id res chain seq x y z
N VAL A 1 17.14 -12.74 4.22
CA VAL A 1 18.09 -13.87 4.44
C VAL A 1 17.28 -15.11 4.78
N TYR A 2 17.50 -16.22 4.08
CA TYR A 2 16.84 -17.49 4.34
C TYR A 2 17.89 -18.59 4.58
N ASN A 3 17.78 -19.33 5.70
CA ASN A 3 18.76 -20.33 6.11
C ASN A 3 20.21 -19.81 6.07
N ASP A 4 20.45 -18.62 6.64
CA ASP A 4 21.74 -17.92 6.68
C ASP A 4 22.37 -17.65 5.30
N LYS A 5 21.54 -17.60 4.24
CA LYS A 5 21.97 -17.28 2.89
C LYS A 5 21.19 -16.08 2.32
N LEU A 6 21.90 -15.24 1.61
CA LEU A 6 21.33 -14.17 0.83
C LEU A 6 20.97 -14.72 -0.57
N TYR A 7 19.69 -14.62 -0.95
CA TYR A 7 19.20 -15.10 -2.25
C TYR A 7 18.88 -13.99 -3.23
N GLY A 8 18.76 -12.75 -2.75
CA GLY A 8 18.48 -11.59 -3.54
C GLY A 8 19.01 -10.32 -2.89
N LEU A 9 19.15 -9.28 -3.66
CA LEU A 9 19.64 -7.98 -3.25
C LEU A 9 18.49 -6.97 -3.27
N GLN A 10 18.20 -6.38 -2.12
CA GLN A 10 17.32 -5.23 -1.97
C GLN A 10 18.18 -3.99 -1.83
N ILE A 11 17.91 -2.94 -2.59
CA ILE A 11 18.68 -1.69 -2.61
C ILE A 11 17.86 -0.46 -2.22
N TRP A 12 16.55 -0.61 -2.06
CA TRP A 12 15.65 0.47 -1.60
C TRP A 12 14.59 -0.06 -0.66
N HIS A 13 14.00 0.82 0.08
CA HIS A 13 13.03 0.51 1.11
C HIS A 13 11.74 1.30 0.88
N ASN A 14 10.60 0.59 0.87
CA ASN A 14 9.29 1.21 0.84
C ASN A 14 8.74 1.27 2.27
N SER A 15 8.78 2.44 2.89
CA SER A 15 8.18 2.67 4.19
C SER A 15 7.70 4.14 4.26
N PRO A 16 6.40 4.40 4.33
CA PRO A 16 5.30 3.42 4.34
C PRO A 16 5.14 2.70 3.00
N GLU A 17 4.59 1.47 3.00
CA GLU A 17 4.39 0.71 1.77
C GLU A 17 3.22 1.29 0.96
N TYR A 18 1.98 0.99 1.37
CA TYR A 18 0.77 1.59 0.81
C TYR A 18 -0.08 2.14 1.94
N VAL A 19 -0.46 3.38 1.81
CA VAL A 19 -1.34 4.12 2.74
C VAL A 19 -2.37 4.89 1.93
N MET A 20 -3.26 5.61 2.57
CA MET A 20 -4.15 6.52 1.84
C MET A 20 -3.38 7.76 1.42
N VAL A 21 -3.30 7.99 0.11
CA VAL A 21 -2.91 9.28 -0.49
C VAL A 21 -4.20 10.06 -0.76
N TYR A 22 -4.21 11.34 -0.47
CA TYR A 22 -5.38 12.21 -0.67
C TYR A 22 -4.97 13.55 -1.29
N ASN A 23 -5.90 14.18 -2.00
CA ASN A 23 -5.73 15.54 -2.50
C ASN A 23 -5.96 16.54 -1.36
N LYS A 24 -4.86 17.05 -0.78
CA LYS A 24 -4.87 17.96 0.37
C LYS A 24 -5.56 19.28 0.03
N THR A 25 -5.36 19.78 -1.19
CA THR A 25 -6.01 21.00 -1.67
C THR A 25 -7.53 20.85 -1.65
N LEU A 26 -8.08 19.73 -2.17
CA LEU A 26 -9.52 19.46 -2.11
C LEU A 26 -10.04 19.38 -0.67
N PHE A 27 -9.28 18.76 0.22
CA PHE A 27 -9.68 18.67 1.63
C PHE A 27 -9.77 20.05 2.29
N GLU A 28 -8.77 20.91 2.06
CA GLU A 28 -8.75 22.28 2.60
C GLU A 28 -9.86 23.14 2.02
N GLU A 29 -10.10 23.08 0.68
CA GLU A 29 -11.15 23.84 0.00
C GLU A 29 -12.56 23.51 0.52
N ASN A 30 -12.78 22.24 0.92
CA ASN A 30 -14.09 21.76 1.38
C ASN A 30 -14.19 21.64 2.91
N GLY A 31 -13.12 21.90 3.66
CA GLY A 31 -13.08 21.74 5.11
C GLY A 31 -13.24 20.30 5.58
N TRP A 32 -12.73 19.35 4.80
CA TRP A 32 -12.71 17.94 5.15
C TRP A 32 -11.53 17.64 6.09
N GLU A 33 -11.78 16.80 7.08
CA GLU A 33 -10.78 16.38 8.06
C GLU A 33 -10.29 14.96 7.75
N ILE A 34 -9.03 14.67 8.08
CA ILE A 34 -8.45 13.33 7.92
C ILE A 34 -9.11 12.38 8.92
N PRO A 35 -9.68 11.25 8.47
CA PRO A 35 -10.35 10.30 9.34
C PRO A 35 -9.34 9.44 10.12
N SER A 36 -9.64 9.17 11.38
CA SER A 36 -8.84 8.30 12.26
C SER A 36 -9.56 6.98 12.60
N THR A 37 -10.85 6.89 12.28
CA THR A 37 -11.69 5.71 12.51
C THR A 37 -12.48 5.35 11.25
N TYR A 38 -12.96 4.12 11.19
CA TYR A 38 -13.84 3.68 10.09
C TYR A 38 -15.12 4.54 9.98
N ALA A 39 -15.72 4.88 11.12
CA ALA A 39 -16.92 5.72 11.12
C ALA A 39 -16.66 7.11 10.53
N GLU A 40 -15.53 7.73 10.86
CA GLU A 40 -15.12 9.02 10.30
C GLU A 40 -14.79 8.91 8.79
N LEU A 41 -14.17 7.80 8.34
CA LEU A 41 -13.94 7.54 6.93
C LEU A 41 -15.25 7.47 6.14
N LYS A 42 -16.23 6.73 6.66
CA LYS A 42 -17.54 6.59 6.03
C LYS A 42 -18.28 7.92 5.92
N ASP A 43 -18.27 8.72 6.99
CA ASP A 43 -18.85 10.07 7.00
C ASP A 43 -18.13 11.01 6.04
N LEU A 44 -16.80 10.91 5.92
CA LEU A 44 -16.01 11.65 4.96
C LEU A 44 -16.36 11.26 3.53
N CYS A 45 -16.42 9.96 3.24
CA CYS A 45 -16.80 9.47 1.90
C CYS A 45 -18.19 9.98 1.48
N ALA A 46 -19.16 10.02 2.39
CA ALA A 46 -20.47 10.59 2.11
C ALA A 46 -20.39 12.07 1.72
N LYS A 47 -19.62 12.88 2.45
CA LYS A 47 -19.44 14.32 2.16
C LYS A 47 -18.75 14.55 0.82
N ILE A 48 -17.76 13.73 0.49
CA ILE A 48 -17.04 13.82 -0.80
C ILE A 48 -17.99 13.47 -1.95
N ALA A 49 -18.75 12.37 -1.81
CA ALA A 49 -19.72 11.94 -2.82
C ALA A 49 -20.83 12.98 -3.08
N GLU A 50 -21.26 13.73 -2.06
CA GLU A 50 -22.20 14.85 -2.22
C GLU A 50 -21.69 15.97 -3.14
N GLN A 51 -20.37 16.10 -3.30
CA GLN A 51 -19.75 17.05 -4.22
C GLN A 51 -19.59 16.47 -5.65
N GLY A 52 -20.00 15.22 -5.88
CA GLY A 52 -19.86 14.56 -7.18
C GLY A 52 -18.44 14.07 -7.46
N ILE A 53 -17.60 13.95 -6.42
CA ILE A 53 -16.24 13.44 -6.48
C ILE A 53 -16.25 12.00 -5.99
N THR A 54 -15.51 11.09 -6.63
CA THR A 54 -15.33 9.73 -6.14
C THR A 54 -14.48 9.75 -4.86
N PRO A 55 -15.01 9.27 -3.73
CA PRO A 55 -14.30 9.34 -2.45
C PRO A 55 -12.99 8.55 -2.45
N TRP A 56 -13.05 7.29 -2.85
CA TRP A 56 -11.91 6.40 -2.83
C TRP A 56 -11.75 5.68 -4.17
N PHE A 57 -10.69 5.98 -4.90
CA PHE A 57 -10.36 5.29 -6.14
C PHE A 57 -9.96 3.84 -5.86
N MET A 58 -10.79 2.90 -6.31
CA MET A 58 -10.60 1.47 -6.08
C MET A 58 -10.90 0.70 -7.38
N PRO A 59 -9.92 0.64 -8.31
CA PRO A 59 -10.11 0.04 -9.63
C PRO A 59 -10.29 -1.48 -9.52
N GLY A 60 -11.33 -2.02 -10.19
CA GLY A 60 -11.67 -3.44 -10.15
C GLY A 60 -11.17 -4.25 -11.34
N ALA A 61 -10.84 -3.61 -12.47
CA ALA A 61 -10.50 -4.31 -13.70
C ALA A 61 -9.25 -5.19 -13.58
N ASP A 62 -8.23 -4.73 -12.87
CA ASP A 62 -6.99 -5.46 -12.58
C ASP A 62 -7.00 -6.12 -11.19
N GLY A 63 -7.91 -5.74 -10.30
CA GLY A 63 -8.26 -6.39 -9.04
C GLY A 63 -7.19 -6.36 -7.94
N TRP A 64 -5.92 -6.13 -8.27
CA TRP A 64 -4.83 -6.27 -7.30
C TRP A 64 -4.88 -5.22 -6.18
N GLN A 65 -5.45 -4.04 -6.44
CA GLN A 65 -5.52 -2.99 -5.41
C GLN A 65 -6.49 -3.31 -4.29
N HIS A 66 -7.53 -4.12 -4.56
CA HIS A 66 -8.53 -4.49 -3.54
C HIS A 66 -7.92 -5.22 -2.35
N GLN A 67 -6.88 -6.04 -2.56
CA GLN A 67 -6.18 -6.73 -1.48
C GLN A 67 -5.39 -5.78 -0.57
N LEU A 68 -4.98 -4.61 -1.08
CA LEU A 68 -4.17 -3.67 -0.28
C LEU A 68 -4.94 -3.19 0.95
N ALA A 69 -6.21 -2.84 0.81
CA ALA A 69 -7.04 -2.36 1.91
C ALA A 69 -7.10 -3.36 3.08
N PHE A 70 -6.99 -4.64 2.79
CA PHE A 70 -7.03 -5.71 3.78
C PHE A 70 -5.63 -6.05 4.31
N PHE A 71 -4.64 -6.18 3.43
CA PHE A 71 -3.32 -6.69 3.84
C PHE A 71 -2.38 -5.64 4.43
N GLN A 72 -2.54 -4.36 4.10
CA GLN A 72 -1.67 -3.31 4.62
C GLN A 72 -1.92 -2.98 6.10
N ILE A 73 -3.07 -3.35 6.65
CA ILE A 73 -3.42 -3.11 8.05
C ILE A 73 -3.17 -4.33 8.96
N GLY A 74 -2.21 -5.18 8.59
CA GLY A 74 -1.91 -6.44 9.28
C GLY A 74 -1.70 -6.33 10.79
N GLY A 75 -1.18 -5.19 11.27
CA GLY A 75 -1.00 -4.93 12.70
C GLY A 75 -2.29 -4.96 13.49
N VAL A 76 -3.43 -4.55 12.90
CA VAL A 76 -4.75 -4.61 13.55
C VAL A 76 -5.15 -6.04 13.87
N TYR A 77 -4.91 -6.95 12.94
CA TYR A 77 -5.27 -8.36 13.10
C TYR A 77 -4.40 -9.05 14.15
N GLU A 78 -3.10 -8.78 14.13
CA GLU A 78 -2.16 -9.35 15.10
C GLU A 78 -2.38 -8.76 16.51
N GLU A 79 -2.76 -7.48 16.62
CA GLU A 79 -3.14 -6.84 17.89
C GLU A 79 -4.43 -7.45 18.46
N ALA A 80 -5.43 -7.70 17.61
CA ALA A 80 -6.69 -8.34 18.01
C ALA A 80 -6.52 -9.83 18.34
N THR A 81 -5.63 -10.53 17.64
CA THR A 81 -5.38 -11.96 17.79
C THR A 81 -3.87 -12.23 17.81
N PRO A 82 -3.20 -12.05 18.97
CA PRO A 82 -1.75 -12.26 19.07
C PRO A 82 -1.32 -13.68 18.63
N GLY A 83 -0.32 -13.76 17.76
CA GLY A 83 0.16 -15.00 17.17
C GLY A 83 -0.61 -15.47 15.94
N LEU A 84 -1.46 -14.62 15.38
CA LEU A 84 -2.27 -14.93 14.19
C LEU A 84 -1.40 -15.35 13.00
N TYR A 85 -0.33 -14.63 12.70
CA TYR A 85 0.54 -14.97 11.56
C TYR A 85 1.18 -16.36 11.71
N ASP A 86 1.58 -16.73 12.90
CA ASP A 86 2.12 -18.08 13.18
C ASP A 86 1.04 -19.14 13.01
N ALA A 87 -0.19 -18.88 13.45
CA ALA A 87 -1.32 -19.78 13.29
C ALA A 87 -1.72 -19.95 11.81
N LEU A 88 -1.76 -18.87 11.03
CA LEU A 88 -1.99 -18.90 9.58
C LEU A 88 -0.88 -19.69 8.86
N ASN A 89 0.39 -19.42 9.17
CA ASN A 89 1.54 -20.09 8.56
C ASN A 89 1.65 -21.60 8.90
N THR A 90 0.96 -22.05 9.94
CA THR A 90 0.93 -23.47 10.37
C THR A 90 -0.42 -24.14 10.14
N ASN A 91 -1.33 -23.49 9.41
CA ASN A 91 -2.70 -23.96 9.15
C ASN A 91 -3.50 -24.27 10.43
N GLN A 92 -3.27 -23.50 11.48
CA GLN A 92 -4.02 -23.57 12.74
C GLN A 92 -5.16 -22.55 12.81
N ALA A 93 -5.18 -21.60 11.88
CA ALA A 93 -6.24 -20.62 11.67
C ALA A 93 -6.44 -20.37 10.17
N THR A 94 -7.60 -19.84 9.81
CA THR A 94 -7.92 -19.30 8.49
C THR A 94 -8.32 -17.83 8.63
N PHE A 95 -8.44 -17.09 7.54
CA PHE A 95 -8.94 -15.72 7.59
C PHE A 95 -10.40 -15.68 8.06
N ALA A 96 -11.20 -16.61 7.59
CA ALA A 96 -12.61 -16.73 7.97
C ALA A 96 -12.85 -17.01 9.47
N ASP A 97 -11.85 -17.54 10.18
CA ASP A 97 -11.94 -17.75 11.64
C ASP A 97 -11.60 -16.49 12.46
N ASN A 98 -11.17 -15.40 11.81
CA ASN A 98 -10.73 -14.18 12.50
C ASN A 98 -11.79 -13.09 12.43
N GLU A 99 -12.41 -12.78 13.58
CA GLU A 99 -13.51 -11.79 13.67
C GLU A 99 -13.10 -10.40 13.18
N LYS A 100 -11.85 -9.95 13.44
CA LYS A 100 -11.36 -8.64 13.01
C LYS A 100 -11.14 -8.60 11.49
N MET A 101 -10.68 -9.68 10.88
CA MET A 101 -10.57 -9.78 9.43
C MET A 101 -11.94 -9.72 8.75
N LEU A 102 -12.94 -10.45 9.28
CA LEU A 102 -14.31 -10.39 8.78
C LEU A 102 -14.94 -9.00 8.97
N GLU A 103 -14.67 -8.33 10.10
CA GLU A 103 -15.11 -6.95 10.32
C GLU A 103 -14.57 -6.03 9.21
N VAL A 104 -13.27 -6.06 8.94
CA VAL A 104 -12.63 -5.22 7.91
C VAL A 104 -13.15 -5.53 6.49
N LEU A 105 -13.37 -6.79 6.15
CA LEU A 105 -14.00 -7.16 4.87
C LEU A 105 -15.41 -6.55 4.74
N ASN A 106 -16.22 -6.61 5.79
CA ASN A 106 -17.56 -6.04 5.77
C ASN A 106 -17.55 -4.51 5.72
N GLU A 107 -16.63 -3.84 6.42
CA GLU A 107 -16.43 -2.40 6.32
C GLU A 107 -16.06 -1.96 4.89
N PHE A 108 -15.14 -2.69 4.25
CA PHE A 108 -14.75 -2.43 2.88
C PHE A 108 -15.92 -2.62 1.90
N LYS A 109 -16.69 -3.71 2.07
CA LYS A 109 -17.89 -3.94 1.26
C LYS A 109 -18.95 -2.86 1.47
N GLU A 110 -19.14 -2.38 2.69
CA GLU A 110 -20.10 -1.32 2.99
C GLU A 110 -19.77 -0.03 2.22
N LEU A 111 -18.48 0.32 2.09
CA LEU A 111 -18.03 1.46 1.29
C LEU A 111 -18.32 1.25 -0.21
N SER A 112 -18.11 0.02 -0.71
CA SER A 112 -18.44 -0.36 -2.08
C SER A 112 -19.94 -0.28 -2.35
N ASP A 113 -20.77 -0.87 -1.46
CA ASP A 113 -22.22 -0.87 -1.58
C ASP A 113 -22.83 0.54 -1.50
N ALA A 114 -22.16 1.46 -0.79
CA ALA A 114 -22.52 2.88 -0.74
C ALA A 114 -22.11 3.67 -2.00
N GLY A 115 -21.40 3.04 -2.95
CA GLY A 115 -20.97 3.66 -4.20
C GLY A 115 -19.71 4.53 -4.07
N TYR A 116 -18.97 4.42 -2.98
CA TYR A 116 -17.82 5.29 -2.71
C TYR A 116 -16.57 4.95 -3.54
N PHE A 117 -16.59 3.86 -4.32
CA PHE A 117 -15.54 3.50 -5.28
C PHE A 117 -15.79 4.09 -6.69
N GLY A 118 -16.90 4.82 -6.89
CA GLY A 118 -17.33 5.36 -8.17
C GLY A 118 -18.26 4.42 -8.94
N GLU A 119 -18.98 4.96 -9.95
CA GLU A 119 -20.01 4.19 -10.68
C GLU A 119 -19.39 3.05 -11.52
N ASP A 120 -18.24 3.31 -12.15
CA ASP A 120 -17.60 2.40 -13.12
C ASP A 120 -16.35 1.70 -12.54
N TRP A 121 -16.25 1.60 -11.22
CA TRP A 121 -15.04 1.06 -10.56
C TRP A 121 -14.64 -0.34 -11.06
N ILE A 122 -15.62 -1.20 -11.41
CA ILE A 122 -15.38 -2.57 -11.90
C ILE A 122 -14.59 -2.58 -13.21
N GLY A 123 -14.90 -1.64 -14.11
CA GLY A 123 -14.26 -1.49 -15.40
C GLY A 123 -13.05 -0.57 -15.42
N THR A 124 -12.76 0.07 -14.29
CA THR A 124 -11.66 1.02 -14.17
C THR A 124 -10.35 0.29 -13.90
N ASP A 125 -9.28 0.75 -14.54
CA ASP A 125 -7.92 0.21 -14.45
C ASP A 125 -7.04 1.13 -13.57
N SER A 126 -6.09 0.57 -12.85
CA SER A 126 -5.19 1.31 -11.96
C SER A 126 -4.28 2.32 -12.67
N THR A 127 -4.06 2.17 -13.98
CA THR A 127 -3.26 3.11 -14.77
C THR A 127 -3.89 4.49 -14.90
N ASN A 128 -5.17 4.64 -14.59
CA ASN A 128 -5.87 5.93 -14.62
C ASN A 128 -5.63 6.80 -13.37
N LEU A 129 -5.04 6.24 -12.32
CA LEU A 129 -4.92 6.87 -10.99
C LEU A 129 -4.38 8.31 -11.05
N THR A 130 -3.29 8.55 -11.78
CA THR A 130 -2.65 9.86 -11.85
C THR A 130 -3.54 10.90 -12.51
N ASN A 131 -4.20 10.53 -13.61
CA ASN A 131 -5.13 11.43 -14.31
C ASN A 131 -6.38 11.72 -13.48
N GLU A 132 -6.95 10.72 -12.80
CA GLU A 132 -8.13 10.90 -11.95
C GLU A 132 -7.86 11.88 -10.80
N PHE A 133 -6.67 11.83 -10.20
CA PHE A 133 -6.26 12.84 -9.23
C PHE A 133 -6.05 14.22 -9.87
N GLY A 134 -5.34 14.30 -11.01
CA GLY A 134 -5.07 15.56 -11.69
C GLY A 134 -6.32 16.28 -12.15
N ASP A 135 -7.33 15.54 -12.58
CA ASP A 135 -8.64 16.05 -13.00
C ASP A 135 -9.59 16.31 -11.80
N ARG A 136 -9.15 16.03 -10.56
CA ARG A 136 -9.95 16.14 -9.32
C ARG A 136 -11.23 15.29 -9.34
N ASN A 137 -11.23 14.18 -10.09
CA ASN A 137 -12.36 13.24 -10.13
C ASN A 137 -12.41 12.34 -8.90
N ILE A 138 -11.27 12.16 -8.23
CA ILE A 138 -11.12 11.34 -7.03
C ILE A 138 -10.51 12.15 -5.89
N ALA A 139 -10.87 11.83 -4.66
CA ALA A 139 -10.31 12.50 -3.49
C ALA A 139 -9.18 11.72 -2.82
N MET A 140 -9.26 10.39 -2.81
CA MET A 140 -8.33 9.49 -2.10
C MET A 140 -8.07 8.21 -2.91
N ALA A 141 -6.88 7.65 -2.74
CA ALA A 141 -6.51 6.31 -3.23
C ALA A 141 -5.45 5.67 -2.35
N MET A 142 -5.38 4.34 -2.36
CA MET A 142 -4.23 3.64 -1.77
C MET A 142 -3.04 3.71 -2.71
N ALA A 143 -1.97 4.32 -2.23
CA ALA A 143 -0.74 4.47 -2.98
C ALA A 143 0.46 4.61 -2.04
N ASN A 144 1.65 4.55 -2.57
CA ASN A 144 2.86 4.97 -1.88
C ASN A 144 3.23 6.41 -2.30
N SER A 145 4.20 7.00 -1.63
CA SER A 145 4.62 8.39 -1.84
C SER A 145 5.09 8.68 -3.26
N SER A 146 5.66 7.70 -3.97
CA SER A 146 6.15 7.92 -5.35
C SER A 146 5.02 8.29 -6.33
N TYR A 147 3.78 7.86 -6.05
CA TYR A 147 2.63 8.27 -6.84
C TYR A 147 2.33 9.76 -6.75
N ILE A 148 2.63 10.41 -5.63
CA ILE A 148 2.43 11.86 -5.48
C ILE A 148 3.29 12.62 -6.49
N GLN A 149 4.56 12.25 -6.60
CA GLN A 149 5.43 12.86 -7.61
C GLN A 149 4.96 12.53 -9.03
N GLN A 150 4.56 11.27 -9.26
CA GLN A 150 4.07 10.85 -10.57
C GLN A 150 2.78 11.61 -10.99
N ILE A 151 1.84 11.84 -10.06
CA ILE A 151 0.65 12.66 -10.32
C ILE A 151 1.05 14.06 -10.80
N LYS A 152 1.97 14.71 -10.09
CA LYS A 152 2.46 16.05 -10.44
C LYS A 152 3.15 16.06 -11.81
N ASP A 153 3.98 15.08 -12.09
CA ASP A 153 4.74 14.96 -13.34
C ASP A 153 3.83 14.67 -14.55
N ASP A 154 2.87 13.76 -14.40
CA ASP A 154 1.99 13.32 -15.48
C ASP A 154 0.93 14.39 -15.83
N THR A 155 0.43 15.12 -14.85
CA THR A 155 -0.73 16.01 -15.02
C THR A 155 -0.40 17.50 -14.97
N GLY A 156 0.77 17.84 -14.40
CA GLY A 156 1.13 19.24 -14.17
C GLY A 156 0.26 19.95 -13.14
N THR A 157 -0.47 19.22 -12.30
CA THR A 157 -1.32 19.80 -11.24
C THR A 157 -0.48 20.56 -10.22
N GLU A 158 -1.02 21.69 -9.73
CA GLU A 158 -0.44 22.44 -8.61
C GLU A 158 -1.06 22.05 -7.27
N ASP A 159 -1.94 21.05 -7.24
CA ASP A 159 -2.55 20.55 -6.02
C ASP A 159 -1.50 19.96 -5.08
N GLU A 160 -1.70 20.18 -3.81
CA GLU A 160 -0.95 19.53 -2.75
C GLU A 160 -1.61 18.20 -2.38
N PHE A 161 -0.77 17.25 -2.02
CA PHE A 161 -1.19 15.91 -1.59
C PHE A 161 -0.72 15.64 -0.17
N GLY A 162 -1.32 14.67 0.46
CA GLY A 162 -0.91 14.19 1.77
C GLY A 162 -1.17 12.70 1.92
N MET A 163 -0.80 12.16 3.08
CA MET A 163 -0.89 10.74 3.38
C MET A 163 -1.49 10.53 4.76
N PHE A 164 -2.28 9.46 4.93
CA PHE A 164 -2.78 9.04 6.24
C PHE A 164 -2.97 7.52 6.30
N LEU A 165 -3.09 6.98 7.52
CA LEU A 165 -3.34 5.55 7.72
C LEU A 165 -4.73 5.16 7.21
N ILE A 166 -4.84 3.96 6.63
CA ILE A 166 -6.13 3.39 6.24
C ILE A 166 -6.92 3.10 7.53
N PRO A 167 -8.07 3.75 7.78
CA PRO A 167 -8.73 3.62 9.08
C PRO A 167 -9.73 2.45 9.17
N LEU A 168 -9.64 1.46 8.29
CA LEU A 168 -10.44 0.23 8.41
C LEU A 168 -10.05 -0.53 9.68
N GLY A 169 -11.02 -1.09 10.38
CA GLY A 169 -10.83 -1.76 11.65
C GLY A 169 -10.25 -0.84 12.75
N ASP A 170 -10.42 0.49 12.61
CA ASP A 170 -9.84 1.53 13.47
C ASP A 170 -8.30 1.41 13.57
N ASN A 171 -7.66 1.21 12.44
CA ASN A 171 -6.24 0.94 12.32
C ASN A 171 -5.36 2.11 12.78
N THR A 172 -4.38 1.79 13.62
CA THR A 172 -3.33 2.71 14.09
C THR A 172 -1.91 2.23 13.74
N TRP A 173 -1.80 1.14 12.97
CA TRP A 173 -0.54 0.56 12.52
C TRP A 173 -0.21 1.05 11.12
N TYR A 174 1.06 1.37 10.85
CA TYR A 174 1.46 1.69 9.50
C TYR A 174 2.25 0.55 8.83
N PRO A 175 1.99 0.33 7.52
CA PRO A 175 2.59 -0.78 6.80
C PRO A 175 4.04 -0.51 6.45
N THR A 176 4.88 -1.52 6.65
CA THR A 176 6.26 -1.55 6.18
C THR A 176 6.51 -2.80 5.36
N ASN A 177 7.32 -2.71 4.34
CA ASN A 177 7.75 -3.86 3.57
C ASN A 177 9.27 -4.05 3.71
N PRO A 178 9.72 -4.81 4.73
CA PRO A 178 11.13 -5.05 4.97
C PRO A 178 11.78 -5.93 3.89
N ALA A 179 10.96 -6.50 3.00
CA ALA A 179 11.40 -7.37 1.91
C ALA A 179 11.19 -6.75 0.52
N GLY A 180 11.10 -5.43 0.43
CA GLY A 180 10.80 -4.66 -0.80
C GLY A 180 11.34 -5.22 -2.13
N PRO A 181 11.25 -4.52 -3.23
CA PRO A 181 11.66 -5.03 -4.53
C PRO A 181 13.09 -5.59 -4.50
N THR A 182 13.26 -6.82 -4.90
CA THR A 182 14.51 -7.58 -4.75
C THR A 182 15.04 -8.02 -6.11
N MET A 183 16.30 -7.76 -6.39
CA MET A 183 17.00 -8.26 -7.57
C MET A 183 17.55 -9.65 -7.33
N PHE A 184 17.40 -10.53 -8.30
CA PHE A 184 17.91 -11.90 -8.28
C PHE A 184 18.83 -12.18 -9.47
N GLY A 185 19.91 -12.90 -9.22
CA GLY A 185 20.72 -13.47 -10.29
C GLY A 185 20.13 -14.80 -10.77
N TYR A 186 19.93 -14.95 -12.08
CA TYR A 186 19.50 -16.22 -12.64
C TYR A 186 20.58 -17.29 -12.48
N LYS A 187 20.27 -18.38 -11.77
CA LYS A 187 21.22 -19.46 -11.45
C LYS A 187 21.82 -20.16 -12.69
N GLY A 188 21.09 -20.15 -13.80
CA GLY A 188 21.53 -20.78 -15.07
C GLY A 188 22.30 -19.85 -16.00
N THR A 189 22.74 -18.66 -15.53
CA THR A 189 23.53 -17.75 -16.35
C THR A 189 24.94 -18.28 -16.59
N GLU A 190 25.48 -18.07 -17.78
CA GLU A 190 26.90 -18.31 -18.11
C GLU A 190 27.81 -17.15 -17.67
N HIS A 191 27.20 -16.06 -17.12
CA HIS A 191 27.88 -14.82 -16.73
C HIS A 191 27.75 -14.52 -15.23
N GLU A 192 27.94 -15.53 -14.37
CA GLU A 192 27.79 -15.39 -12.92
C GLU A 192 28.68 -14.30 -12.34
N ASP A 193 29.91 -14.16 -12.87
CA ASP A 193 30.86 -13.14 -12.41
C ASP A 193 30.39 -11.73 -12.74
N LEU A 194 29.78 -11.50 -13.91
CA LEU A 194 29.19 -10.21 -14.28
C LEU A 194 27.96 -9.86 -13.44
N VAL A 195 27.15 -10.85 -13.08
CA VAL A 195 26.02 -10.63 -12.16
C VAL A 195 26.51 -10.19 -10.79
N LYS A 196 27.57 -10.81 -10.27
CA LYS A 196 28.19 -10.43 -9.00
C LYS A 196 28.81 -9.03 -9.08
N GLU A 197 29.51 -8.74 -10.17
CA GLU A 197 30.11 -7.42 -10.42
C GLU A 197 29.02 -6.33 -10.46
N PHE A 198 27.90 -6.59 -11.16
CA PHE A 198 26.75 -5.69 -11.21
C PHE A 198 26.16 -5.47 -9.81
N PHE A 199 25.94 -6.54 -9.02
CA PHE A 199 25.42 -6.39 -7.67
C PHE A 199 26.36 -5.60 -6.76
N ASN A 200 27.67 -5.83 -6.86
CA ASN A 200 28.65 -5.03 -6.13
C ASN A 200 28.67 -3.57 -6.58
N PHE A 201 28.47 -3.30 -7.87
CA PHE A 201 28.41 -1.95 -8.41
C PHE A 201 27.18 -1.20 -7.88
N VAL A 202 25.98 -1.78 -7.98
CA VAL A 202 24.74 -1.10 -7.56
C VAL A 202 24.63 -0.88 -6.05
N THR A 203 25.45 -1.57 -5.24
CA THR A 203 25.51 -1.38 -3.78
C THR A 203 26.64 -0.46 -3.33
N THR A 204 27.36 0.17 -4.24
CA THR A 204 28.32 1.22 -3.86
C THR A 204 27.57 2.47 -3.41
N THR A 205 28.16 3.23 -2.47
CA THR A 205 27.61 4.52 -2.00
C THR A 205 27.32 5.46 -3.16
N GLU A 206 28.23 5.54 -4.14
CA GLU A 206 28.07 6.38 -5.34
C GLU A 206 26.86 5.95 -6.18
N SER A 207 26.69 4.65 -6.44
CA SER A 207 25.55 4.16 -7.24
C SER A 207 24.22 4.32 -6.52
N LEU A 208 24.19 4.09 -5.20
CA LEU A 208 22.98 4.27 -4.41
C LEU A 208 22.57 5.73 -4.33
N GLN A 209 23.53 6.65 -4.16
CA GLN A 209 23.25 8.09 -4.19
C GLN A 209 22.72 8.53 -5.56
N GLU A 210 23.33 8.04 -6.66
CA GLU A 210 22.85 8.33 -8.02
C GLU A 210 21.42 7.84 -8.26
N ILE A 211 21.05 6.67 -7.69
CA ILE A 211 19.68 6.16 -7.75
C ILE A 211 18.72 7.09 -7.00
N LEU A 212 19.06 7.50 -5.77
CA LEU A 212 18.23 8.40 -4.98
C LEU A 212 18.05 9.75 -5.66
N ASP A 213 19.15 10.32 -6.18
CA ASP A 213 19.14 11.66 -6.78
C ASP A 213 18.33 11.73 -8.09
N ASN A 214 18.17 10.59 -8.80
CA ASN A 214 17.56 10.56 -10.13
C ASN A 214 16.28 9.74 -10.23
N SER A 215 15.82 9.14 -9.14
CA SER A 215 14.60 8.33 -9.15
C SER A 215 13.60 8.79 -8.10
N PRO A 216 12.52 9.46 -8.50
CA PRO A 216 11.47 9.90 -7.55
C PRO A 216 10.73 8.72 -6.88
N ALA A 217 10.88 7.51 -7.43
CA ALA A 217 10.30 6.30 -6.84
C ALA A 217 11.08 5.74 -5.65
N TYR A 218 12.32 6.24 -5.43
CA TYR A 218 13.21 5.74 -4.38
C TYR A 218 13.66 6.91 -3.54
N THR A 219 12.98 7.12 -2.42
CA THR A 219 13.25 8.24 -1.52
C THR A 219 14.29 7.92 -0.47
N ASN A 220 14.51 6.63 -0.19
CA ASN A 220 15.49 6.17 0.78
C ASN A 220 16.02 4.77 0.47
N VAL A 221 17.17 4.44 1.04
CA VAL A 221 17.78 3.12 1.01
C VAL A 221 18.07 2.66 2.44
N ASP A 222 17.81 1.38 2.73
CA ASP A 222 18.11 0.77 4.04
C ASP A 222 19.57 0.30 4.08
N MET A 223 20.48 1.27 4.16
CA MET A 223 21.92 1.03 4.26
C MET A 223 22.48 1.72 5.49
N ASN A 224 23.32 1.01 6.24
CA ASN A 224 24.07 1.57 7.37
C ASN A 224 25.30 2.37 6.84
N ASP A 225 25.04 3.33 5.97
CA ASP A 225 26.08 4.20 5.40
C ASP A 225 25.66 5.67 5.59
N ASP A 226 26.28 6.32 6.58
CA ASP A 226 26.02 7.73 6.89
C ASP A 226 26.46 8.69 5.75
N ALA A 227 27.14 8.19 4.72
CA ALA A 227 27.53 8.97 3.55
C ALA A 227 26.41 9.09 2.51
N ILE A 228 25.31 8.32 2.65
CA ILE A 228 24.16 8.40 1.75
C ILE A 228 23.19 9.45 2.26
N GLU A 229 22.93 10.46 1.43
CA GLU A 229 21.91 11.47 1.70
C GLU A 229 20.54 10.93 1.29
N GLN A 230 19.63 10.77 2.27
CA GLN A 230 18.26 10.30 2.03
C GLN A 230 17.39 11.44 1.51
N HIS A 231 16.50 11.15 0.55
CA HIS A 231 15.56 12.11 -0.04
C HIS A 231 14.14 11.78 0.36
N TRP A 232 13.70 12.32 1.49
CA TRP A 232 12.32 12.21 1.90
C TRP A 232 11.45 13.23 1.16
N LEU A 233 10.30 12.79 0.66
CA LEU A 233 9.29 13.73 0.18
C LEU A 233 8.68 14.47 1.38
N PRO A 234 8.34 15.77 1.24
CA PRO A 234 7.67 16.51 2.33
C PRO A 234 6.41 15.81 2.85
N GLU A 235 5.65 15.18 1.98
CA GLU A 235 4.44 14.43 2.30
C GLU A 235 4.74 13.18 3.15
N GLU A 236 5.89 12.53 2.93
CA GLU A 236 6.34 11.40 3.77
C GLU A 236 6.77 11.88 5.15
N GLU A 237 7.54 12.97 5.23
CA GLU A 237 7.96 13.55 6.51
C GLU A 237 6.74 13.99 7.34
N GLU A 238 5.77 14.64 6.69
CA GLU A 238 4.50 15.06 7.31
C GLU A 238 3.74 13.85 7.86
N PHE A 239 3.61 12.78 7.05
CA PHE A 239 2.95 11.54 7.45
C PHE A 239 3.68 10.86 8.62
N LEU A 240 5.00 10.67 8.51
CA LEU A 240 5.80 9.99 9.53
C LEU A 240 5.78 10.73 10.87
N ALA A 241 5.58 12.05 10.87
CA ALA A 241 5.41 12.84 12.09
C ALA A 241 4.07 12.58 12.82
N THR A 242 3.08 11.97 12.11
CA THR A 242 1.74 11.67 12.69
C THR A 242 1.61 10.25 13.24
N VAL A 243 2.50 9.33 12.85
CA VAL A 243 2.42 7.92 13.23
C VAL A 243 3.28 7.57 14.43
N ASP A 244 2.90 6.53 15.14
CA ASP A 244 3.67 5.96 16.25
C ASP A 244 4.70 4.96 15.73
N ASP A 245 5.98 5.28 15.83
CA ASP A 245 7.09 4.42 15.39
C ASP A 245 7.09 3.03 16.02
N SER A 246 6.45 2.84 17.17
CA SER A 246 6.29 1.54 17.80
C SER A 246 5.20 0.67 17.13
N LYS A 247 4.35 1.28 16.30
CA LYS A 247 3.24 0.63 15.59
C LYS A 247 3.54 0.37 14.11
N LYS A 248 4.72 -0.14 13.82
CA LYS A 248 5.09 -0.66 12.50
C LYS A 248 4.61 -2.08 12.34
N SER A 249 3.94 -2.39 11.24
CA SER A 249 3.54 -3.76 10.93
C SER A 249 3.95 -4.16 9.52
N VAL A 250 4.15 -5.45 9.32
CA VAL A 250 4.37 -6.00 7.99
C VAL A 250 3.03 -6.32 7.33
N SER A 251 2.99 -6.22 6.01
CA SER A 251 1.83 -6.68 5.23
C SER A 251 1.55 -8.16 5.50
N VAL A 252 0.27 -8.51 5.61
CA VAL A 252 -0.16 -9.90 5.85
C VAL A 252 0.36 -10.84 4.79
N LEU A 253 0.22 -10.48 3.51
CA LEU A 253 0.53 -11.36 2.40
C LEU A 253 1.99 -11.42 2.00
N GLN A 254 2.63 -10.28 1.92
CA GLN A 254 3.96 -10.23 1.32
C GLN A 254 5.06 -10.63 2.30
N THR A 255 4.83 -10.42 3.59
CA THR A 255 5.83 -10.63 4.62
C THR A 255 5.32 -11.36 5.87
N GLY A 256 4.05 -11.21 6.22
CA GLY A 256 3.44 -11.86 7.39
C GLY A 256 3.16 -13.34 7.16
N THR A 257 2.68 -13.70 5.97
CA THR A 257 2.40 -15.09 5.59
C THR A 257 3.49 -15.66 4.69
N LYS A 258 3.75 -16.96 4.79
CA LYS A 258 4.78 -17.70 4.05
C LYS A 258 4.17 -18.58 2.96
N TYR A 259 3.06 -18.15 2.40
CA TYR A 259 2.42 -18.87 1.31
C TYR A 259 3.29 -18.83 0.04
N THR A 260 3.30 -19.92 -0.72
CA THR A 260 4.17 -20.12 -1.88
C THR A 260 3.52 -19.78 -3.22
N ASN A 261 2.24 -19.45 -3.22
CA ASN A 261 1.46 -19.15 -4.43
C ASN A 261 1.14 -17.67 -4.51
N ASP A 262 0.85 -17.17 -5.73
CA ASP A 262 0.39 -15.81 -6.01
C ASP A 262 -1.05 -15.58 -5.51
N TYR A 263 -1.31 -16.00 -4.30
CA TYR A 263 -2.61 -15.98 -3.70
C TYR A 263 -3.14 -14.54 -3.48
N TRP A 264 -2.29 -13.56 -3.35
CA TRP A 264 -2.67 -12.16 -3.24
C TRP A 264 -3.46 -11.64 -4.47
N MET A 265 -3.12 -12.12 -5.69
CA MET A 265 -3.88 -11.81 -6.90
C MET A 265 -5.27 -12.45 -6.85
N GLN A 266 -5.36 -13.71 -6.42
CA GLN A 266 -6.64 -14.39 -6.27
C GLN A 266 -7.50 -13.71 -5.22
N PHE A 267 -6.93 -13.38 -4.07
CA PHE A 267 -7.63 -12.66 -3.01
C PHE A 267 -8.16 -11.29 -3.49
N GLY A 268 -7.37 -10.55 -4.29
CA GLY A 268 -7.84 -9.30 -4.87
C GLY A 268 -9.05 -9.48 -5.79
N GLN A 269 -9.06 -10.55 -6.59
CA GLN A 269 -10.20 -10.91 -7.44
C GLN A 269 -11.41 -11.36 -6.62
N ASP A 270 -11.19 -12.14 -5.56
CA ASP A 270 -12.24 -12.57 -4.64
C ASP A 270 -12.86 -11.37 -3.90
N MET A 271 -12.04 -10.39 -3.51
CA MET A 271 -12.52 -9.11 -2.97
C MET A 271 -13.39 -8.32 -3.96
N VAL A 272 -13.05 -8.31 -5.26
CA VAL A 272 -13.89 -7.72 -6.30
C VAL A 272 -15.23 -8.45 -6.38
N ALA A 273 -15.23 -9.79 -6.45
CA ALA A 273 -16.44 -10.60 -6.48
C ALA A 273 -17.30 -10.42 -5.21
N PHE A 274 -16.65 -10.31 -4.05
CA PHE A 274 -17.34 -10.01 -2.78
C PHE A 274 -18.01 -8.63 -2.82
N CYS A 275 -17.33 -7.59 -3.30
CA CYS A 275 -17.93 -6.27 -3.47
C CYS A 275 -19.10 -6.27 -4.45
N GLN A 276 -19.09 -7.14 -5.48
CA GLN A 276 -20.20 -7.32 -6.42
C GLN A 276 -21.37 -8.14 -5.84
N GLY A 277 -21.21 -8.73 -4.65
CA GLY A 277 -22.20 -9.60 -4.03
C GLY A 277 -22.27 -11.01 -4.61
N GLU A 278 -21.21 -11.44 -5.31
CA GLU A 278 -21.08 -12.77 -5.91
C GLU A 278 -20.45 -13.78 -4.94
N MET A 279 -19.93 -13.30 -3.80
CA MET A 279 -19.22 -14.09 -2.80
C MET A 279 -19.60 -13.63 -1.39
N GLU A 280 -19.57 -14.53 -0.41
CA GLU A 280 -19.75 -14.20 1.00
C GLU A 280 -18.41 -13.91 1.68
N ALA A 281 -18.40 -13.15 2.78
CA ALA A 281 -17.15 -12.77 3.48
C ALA A 281 -16.32 -13.98 3.97
N ASN A 282 -16.96 -15.10 4.26
CA ASN A 282 -16.26 -16.33 4.70
C ASN A 282 -15.62 -17.11 3.54
N ASP A 283 -15.93 -16.75 2.30
CA ASP A 283 -15.45 -17.43 1.10
C ASP A 283 -14.29 -16.65 0.42
N VAL A 284 -14.10 -15.37 0.80
CA VAL A 284 -12.95 -14.53 0.42
C VAL A 284 -11.69 -15.00 1.16
#